data_e78ffcc17f05bfe116f9f0d72d1631f8
#
_entry.id   e78ffcc17f05bfe116f9f0d72d1631f8
#
_cell.length_a   1.000
_cell.length_b   1.000
_cell.length_c   1.000
_cell.angle_alpha   90.00
_cell.angle_beta   90.00
_cell.angle_gamma   90.00
#
_symmetry.space_group_name_H-M   'P 1'
#
loop_
_entity.id
_entity.type
_entity.pdbx_description
1 polymer ?
#
loop_
_entity_poly.entity_id
_entity_poly.type
_entity_poly.pdbx_seq_one_letter_code
_entity_poly.pdbx_strand_id
1 'polypeptide(L)'
;MALIGIAFSLGFIVGPMIGAQFAMSLKATSQFYIIPALFAFTLAIVDIIFLICTFQESLPPEKRAHSIASSFSGALSYINPWLLLTFKPVQKLSLRDHEALQKCGFIYFLYLLFYSGLEYSLCFLTHDRFQYSRMQQGKMYFVVGLAMAAIQGGYVHRIPPGKEIKVCLLGIVTIIPSFIIIGISWTPSMLYFGLLLYAFASGTVVPCLTTFVSKYGGPTQKGTILGIFRSLGALARALGPFLSATVYWWAGPVVCYIIGGCFFVIPVILLRNMQKCLSGQPQVYT
;
A
#
# COMPACT_ATOMS: atom_id res chain seq x y z
N MET A 1 3.78 12.44 7.18
CA MET A 1 3.61 11.06 6.68
C MET A 1 2.92 10.14 7.69
N ALA A 2 3.24 10.17 8.99
CA ALA A 2 2.60 9.33 10.00
C ALA A 2 1.07 9.52 10.08
N LEU A 3 0.56 10.75 10.01
CA LEU A 3 -0.89 11.03 10.00
C LEU A 3 -1.64 10.38 8.84
N ILE A 4 -1.03 10.34 7.66
CA ILE A 4 -1.62 9.67 6.47
C ILE A 4 -1.71 8.16 6.72
N GLY A 5 -0.67 7.58 7.32
CA GLY A 5 -0.67 6.16 7.69
C GLY A 5 -1.74 5.83 8.74
N ILE A 6 -1.90 6.68 9.76
CA ILE A 6 -2.95 6.53 10.78
C ILE A 6 -4.34 6.63 10.14
N ALA A 7 -4.59 7.62 9.28
CA ALA A 7 -5.86 7.77 8.58
C ALA A 7 -6.18 6.53 7.72
N PHE A 8 -5.19 5.99 6.99
CA PHE A 8 -5.34 4.77 6.22
C PHE A 8 -5.68 3.57 7.12
N SER A 9 -5.00 3.43 8.26
CA SER A 9 -5.27 2.35 9.21
C SER A 9 -6.65 2.45 9.84
N LEU A 10 -7.11 3.67 10.17
CA LEU A 10 -8.47 3.91 10.65
C LEU A 10 -9.51 3.51 9.59
N GLY A 11 -9.30 3.89 8.34
CA GLY A 11 -10.17 3.47 7.23
C GLY A 11 -10.21 1.94 7.08
N PHE A 12 -9.06 1.28 7.24
CA PHE A 12 -8.95 -0.18 7.18
C PHE A 12 -9.61 -0.89 8.38
N ILE A 13 -9.68 -0.24 9.53
CA ILE A 13 -10.40 -0.73 10.71
C ILE A 13 -11.92 -0.56 10.54
N VAL A 14 -12.34 0.66 10.22
CA VAL A 14 -13.76 1.05 10.24
C VAL A 14 -14.51 0.55 9.01
N GLY A 15 -13.88 0.58 7.84
CA GLY A 15 -14.51 0.21 6.56
C GLY A 15 -15.09 -1.21 6.54
N PRO A 16 -14.30 -2.26 6.79
CA PRO A 16 -14.81 -3.64 6.82
C PRO A 16 -15.87 -3.88 7.89
N MET A 17 -15.79 -3.19 9.04
CA MET A 17 -16.79 -3.32 10.11
C MET A 17 -18.13 -2.73 9.68
N ILE A 18 -18.15 -1.55 9.09
CA ILE A 18 -19.36 -0.93 8.54
C ILE A 18 -19.94 -1.83 7.42
N GLY A 19 -19.08 -2.30 6.51
CA GLY A 19 -19.51 -3.20 5.43
C GLY A 19 -20.11 -4.50 5.96
N ALA A 20 -19.51 -5.10 6.98
CA ALA A 20 -20.03 -6.30 7.62
C ALA A 20 -21.38 -6.05 8.34
N GLN A 21 -21.54 -4.88 8.97
CA GLN A 21 -22.80 -4.50 9.63
C GLN A 21 -23.95 -4.35 8.61
N PHE A 22 -23.71 -3.69 7.47
CA PHE A 22 -24.68 -3.65 6.38
C PHE A 22 -25.02 -5.04 5.87
N ALA A 23 -24.02 -5.91 5.74
CA ALA A 23 -24.20 -7.28 5.28
C ALA A 23 -25.08 -8.13 6.21
N MET A 24 -25.12 -7.82 7.52
CA MET A 24 -25.98 -8.52 8.49
C MET A 24 -27.38 -7.93 8.59
N SER A 25 -27.50 -6.60 8.54
CA SER A 25 -28.75 -5.90 8.75
C SER A 25 -29.71 -6.03 7.57
N LEU A 26 -29.18 -6.30 6.37
CA LEU A 26 -29.97 -6.41 5.15
C LEU A 26 -30.16 -7.88 4.79
N LYS A 27 -31.41 -8.37 4.84
CA LYS A 27 -31.74 -9.67 4.26
C LYS A 27 -31.39 -9.66 2.77
N ALA A 28 -31.07 -10.82 2.19
CA ALA A 28 -30.65 -11.00 0.80
C ALA A 28 -31.74 -10.60 -0.21
N THR A 29 -32.09 -9.34 -0.24
CA THR A 29 -33.02 -8.69 -1.20
C THR A 29 -32.16 -7.89 -2.21
N SER A 30 -32.76 -7.49 -3.32
CA SER A 30 -32.13 -6.64 -4.34
C SER A 30 -31.55 -5.33 -3.80
N GLN A 31 -32.03 -4.86 -2.66
CA GLN A 31 -31.56 -3.66 -1.96
C GLN A 31 -30.23 -3.87 -1.21
N PHE A 32 -29.77 -5.11 -1.06
CA PHE A 32 -28.57 -5.46 -0.30
C PHE A 32 -27.30 -4.70 -0.76
N TYR A 33 -27.15 -4.49 -2.07
CA TYR A 33 -25.97 -3.78 -2.62
C TYR A 33 -26.20 -2.27 -2.72
N ILE A 34 -27.43 -1.82 -2.81
CA ILE A 34 -27.80 -0.41 -3.02
C ILE A 34 -27.51 0.42 -1.77
N ILE A 35 -27.86 -0.08 -0.58
CA ILE A 35 -27.73 0.69 0.67
C ILE A 35 -26.27 0.99 1.03
N PRO A 36 -25.32 0.02 1.01
CA PRO A 36 -23.89 0.33 1.21
C PRO A 36 -23.35 1.29 0.16
N ALA A 37 -23.78 1.16 -1.10
CA ALA A 37 -23.35 2.04 -2.18
C ALA A 37 -23.84 3.48 -1.98
N LEU A 38 -25.12 3.66 -1.60
CA LEU A 38 -25.70 4.98 -1.27
C LEU A 38 -25.01 5.59 -0.04
N PHE A 39 -24.69 4.80 0.98
CA PHE A 39 -23.95 5.26 2.14
C PHE A 39 -22.56 5.79 1.74
N ALA A 40 -21.81 5.01 0.95
CA ALA A 40 -20.49 5.43 0.45
C ALA A 40 -20.61 6.70 -0.43
N PHE A 41 -21.63 6.78 -1.28
CA PHE A 41 -21.90 7.95 -2.12
C PHE A 41 -22.20 9.20 -1.28
N THR A 42 -23.02 9.04 -0.23
CA THR A 42 -23.33 10.16 0.69
C THR A 42 -22.09 10.64 1.40
N LEU A 43 -21.23 9.74 1.89
CA LEU A 43 -19.96 10.12 2.50
C LEU A 43 -19.05 10.86 1.52
N ALA A 44 -18.98 10.44 0.25
CA ALA A 44 -18.20 11.13 -0.77
C ALA A 44 -18.73 12.54 -1.05
N ILE A 45 -20.05 12.75 -1.08
CA ILE A 45 -20.66 14.08 -1.20
C ILE A 45 -20.30 14.95 0.00
N VAL A 46 -20.41 14.42 1.22
CA VAL A 46 -20.07 15.15 2.44
C VAL A 46 -18.59 15.56 2.43
N ASP A 47 -17.69 14.67 1.98
CA ASP A 47 -16.26 14.96 1.85
C ASP A 47 -16.00 16.08 0.84
N ILE A 48 -16.66 16.05 -0.32
CA ILE A 48 -16.56 17.12 -1.33
C ILE A 48 -17.06 18.46 -0.76
N ILE A 49 -18.21 18.48 -0.09
CA ILE A 49 -18.75 19.70 0.53
C ILE A 49 -17.79 20.22 1.58
N PHE A 50 -17.26 19.32 2.44
CA PHE A 50 -16.28 19.68 3.45
C PHE A 50 -15.02 20.32 2.84
N LEU A 51 -14.48 19.71 1.76
CA LEU A 51 -13.32 20.28 1.05
C LEU A 51 -13.62 21.66 0.48
N ILE A 52 -14.77 21.86 -0.16
CA ILE A 52 -15.16 23.15 -0.73
C ILE A 52 -15.31 24.22 0.36
N CYS A 53 -15.89 23.86 1.50
CA CYS A 53 -16.17 24.82 2.57
C CYS A 53 -14.95 25.17 3.44
N THR A 54 -14.02 24.22 3.64
CA THR A 54 -12.94 24.35 4.62
C THR A 54 -11.56 24.45 4.01
N PHE A 55 -11.35 23.91 2.80
CA PHE A 55 -10.03 23.88 2.19
C PHE A 55 -9.76 25.15 1.37
N GLN A 56 -8.73 25.87 1.76
CA GLN A 56 -8.23 27.00 1.00
C GLN A 56 -7.13 26.54 0.04
N GLU A 57 -7.15 27.08 -1.19
CA GLU A 57 -6.13 26.80 -2.19
C GLU A 57 -4.75 27.24 -1.70
N SER A 58 -3.87 26.27 -1.51
CA SER A 58 -2.52 26.48 -1.00
C SER A 58 -1.50 26.84 -2.08
N LEU A 59 -1.86 26.67 -3.37
CA LEU A 59 -0.96 26.96 -4.48
C LEU A 59 -1.02 28.46 -4.84
N PRO A 60 0.12 29.19 -4.77
CA PRO A 60 0.17 30.59 -5.17
C PRO A 60 -0.36 30.80 -6.61
N PRO A 61 -1.08 31.90 -6.90
CA PRO A 61 -1.67 32.14 -8.21
C PRO A 61 -0.68 32.06 -9.37
N GLU A 62 0.54 32.49 -9.15
CA GLU A 62 1.63 32.50 -10.14
C GLU A 62 2.08 31.10 -10.58
N LYS A 63 1.82 30.08 -9.74
CA LYS A 63 2.19 28.68 -10.00
C LYS A 63 1.03 27.83 -10.48
N ARG A 64 -0.17 28.41 -10.58
CA ARG A 64 -1.35 27.72 -11.09
C ARG A 64 -1.25 27.52 -12.58
N ALA A 65 -1.71 26.37 -13.06
CA ALA A 65 -1.75 26.09 -14.49
C ALA A 65 -2.73 27.07 -15.19
N HIS A 66 -2.28 27.68 -16.27
CA HIS A 66 -3.09 28.64 -17.05
C HIS A 66 -4.23 27.99 -17.84
N SER A 67 -4.18 26.68 -18.05
CA SER A 67 -5.20 25.93 -18.82
C SER A 67 -5.31 24.50 -18.35
N ILE A 68 -6.54 24.00 -18.30
CA ILE A 68 -6.84 22.58 -18.03
C ILE A 68 -6.21 21.69 -19.11
N ALA A 69 -6.20 22.13 -20.37
CA ALA A 69 -5.62 21.38 -21.47
C ALA A 69 -4.10 21.18 -21.33
N SER A 70 -3.36 22.20 -20.89
CA SER A 70 -1.91 22.07 -20.64
C SER A 70 -1.59 21.15 -19.48
N SER A 71 -2.43 21.13 -18.45
CA SER A 71 -2.34 20.18 -17.33
C SER A 71 -2.62 18.76 -17.77
N PHE A 72 -3.56 18.55 -18.68
CA PHE A 72 -3.94 17.23 -19.18
C PHE A 72 -2.85 16.63 -20.09
N SER A 73 -2.23 17.41 -20.96
CA SER A 73 -1.10 16.95 -21.80
C SER A 73 0.12 16.57 -20.94
N GLY A 74 0.39 17.32 -19.88
CA GLY A 74 1.40 16.96 -18.89
C GLY A 74 1.04 15.65 -18.15
N ALA A 75 -0.22 15.48 -17.76
CA ALA A 75 -0.68 14.28 -17.05
C ALA A 75 -0.58 13.00 -17.89
N LEU A 76 -0.77 13.08 -19.22
CA LEU A 76 -0.62 11.94 -20.12
C LEU A 76 0.79 11.33 -20.09
N SER A 77 1.83 12.14 -19.85
CA SER A 77 3.20 11.64 -19.69
C SER A 77 3.39 10.77 -18.43
N TYR A 78 2.50 10.91 -17.42
CA TYR A 78 2.50 10.11 -16.19
C TYR A 78 1.65 8.82 -16.29
N ILE A 79 0.97 8.59 -17.42
CA ILE A 79 0.17 7.37 -17.64
C ILE A 79 1.07 6.21 -18.13
N ASN A 80 2.20 6.51 -18.78
CA ASN A 80 3.09 5.48 -19.29
C ASN A 80 3.84 4.79 -18.15
N PRO A 81 3.61 3.47 -17.89
CA PRO A 81 4.24 2.74 -16.79
C PRO A 81 5.77 2.74 -16.85
N TRP A 82 6.33 2.75 -18.06
CA TRP A 82 7.78 2.76 -18.28
C TRP A 82 8.41 4.09 -17.86
N LEU A 83 7.74 5.20 -18.12
CA LEU A 83 8.20 6.52 -17.69
C LEU A 83 8.11 6.68 -16.16
N LEU A 84 7.11 6.04 -15.52
CA LEU A 84 7.00 6.00 -14.07
C LEU A 84 8.16 5.22 -13.43
N LEU A 85 8.47 4.04 -13.96
CA LEU A 85 9.57 3.21 -13.44
C LEU A 85 10.94 3.88 -13.60
N THR A 86 11.13 4.65 -14.67
CA THR A 86 12.39 5.37 -14.93
C THR A 86 12.49 6.71 -14.23
N PHE A 87 11.45 7.20 -13.53
CA PHE A 87 11.40 8.54 -12.91
C PHE A 87 11.83 9.67 -13.86
N LYS A 88 11.63 9.49 -15.16
CA LYS A 88 12.07 10.42 -16.21
C LYS A 88 11.55 11.86 -16.04
N PRO A 89 10.33 12.09 -15.51
CA PRO A 89 9.84 13.45 -15.28
C PRO A 89 10.58 14.25 -14.19
N VAL A 90 11.39 13.58 -13.37
CA VAL A 90 12.15 14.24 -12.30
C VAL A 90 13.47 14.77 -12.87
N GLN A 91 13.54 16.09 -13.02
CA GLN A 91 14.70 16.78 -13.57
C GLN A 91 15.65 17.26 -12.45
N LYS A 92 16.93 17.47 -12.77
CA LYS A 92 17.96 18.07 -11.86
C LYS A 92 18.28 17.23 -10.62
N LEU A 93 18.21 15.91 -10.69
CA LEU A 93 18.77 15.01 -9.69
C LEU A 93 20.16 14.54 -10.09
N SER A 94 20.99 14.21 -9.09
CA SER A 94 22.24 13.51 -9.36
C SER A 94 21.94 12.14 -9.97
N LEU A 95 22.84 11.62 -10.82
CA LEU A 95 22.68 10.29 -11.42
C LEU A 95 22.45 9.20 -10.34
N ARG A 96 23.14 9.35 -9.21
CA ARG A 96 23.01 8.42 -8.06
C ARG A 96 21.64 8.47 -7.41
N ASP A 97 21.11 9.67 -7.16
CA ASP A 97 19.79 9.84 -6.56
C ASP A 97 18.70 9.31 -7.49
N HIS A 98 18.89 9.51 -8.79
CA HIS A 98 17.99 8.99 -9.81
C HIS A 98 17.97 7.45 -9.81
N GLU A 99 19.13 6.80 -9.79
CA GLU A 99 19.23 5.34 -9.68
C GLU A 99 18.62 4.81 -8.35
N ALA A 100 18.86 5.51 -7.25
CA ALA A 100 18.29 5.12 -5.95
C ALA A 100 16.76 5.19 -5.97
N LEU A 101 16.19 6.25 -6.58
CA LEU A 101 14.73 6.40 -6.75
C LEU A 101 14.16 5.32 -7.67
N GLN A 102 14.81 5.01 -8.79
CA GLN A 102 14.38 3.94 -9.70
C GLN A 102 14.36 2.58 -9.00
N LYS A 103 15.45 2.24 -8.31
CA LYS A 103 15.53 0.99 -7.53
C LYS A 103 14.46 0.93 -6.45
N CYS A 104 14.25 2.02 -5.71
CA CYS A 104 13.24 2.10 -4.68
C CYS A 104 11.81 2.00 -5.25
N GLY A 105 11.54 2.68 -6.37
CA GLY A 105 10.26 2.61 -7.08
C GLY A 105 9.95 1.20 -7.59
N PHE A 106 10.95 0.51 -8.13
CA PHE A 106 10.81 -0.87 -8.61
C PHE A 106 10.57 -1.85 -7.45
N ILE A 107 11.30 -1.71 -6.33
CA ILE A 107 11.08 -2.50 -5.11
C ILE A 107 9.67 -2.29 -4.58
N TYR A 108 9.21 -1.04 -4.54
CA TYR A 108 7.86 -0.69 -4.09
C TYR A 108 6.77 -1.27 -4.99
N PHE A 109 6.97 -1.19 -6.30
CA PHE A 109 6.06 -1.79 -7.29
C PHE A 109 5.95 -3.30 -7.09
N LEU A 110 7.09 -4.02 -7.04
CA LEU A 110 7.10 -5.47 -6.83
C LEU A 110 6.46 -5.87 -5.49
N TYR A 111 6.83 -5.15 -4.43
CA TYR A 111 6.24 -5.40 -3.11
C TYR A 111 4.71 -5.27 -3.14
N LEU A 112 4.20 -4.16 -3.66
CA LEU A 112 2.75 -3.94 -3.72
C LEU A 112 2.03 -4.85 -4.72
N LEU A 113 2.69 -5.29 -5.78
CA LEU A 113 2.13 -6.23 -6.75
C LEU A 113 1.78 -7.56 -6.06
N PHE A 114 2.74 -8.16 -5.37
CA PHE A 114 2.52 -9.41 -4.67
C PHE A 114 1.63 -9.22 -3.43
N TYR A 115 1.85 -8.16 -2.68
CA TYR A 115 1.08 -7.82 -1.50
C TYR A 115 -0.42 -7.70 -1.80
N SER A 116 -0.79 -6.84 -2.74
CA SER A 116 -2.20 -6.58 -3.05
C SER A 116 -2.92 -7.79 -3.66
N GLY A 117 -2.19 -8.62 -4.40
CA GLY A 117 -2.74 -9.83 -4.97
C GLY A 117 -3.11 -10.84 -3.89
N LEU A 118 -2.20 -11.10 -2.96
CA LEU A 118 -2.44 -12.05 -1.86
C LEU A 118 -3.45 -11.50 -0.84
N GLU A 119 -3.43 -10.19 -0.57
CA GLU A 119 -4.43 -9.50 0.24
C GLU A 119 -5.84 -9.67 -0.34
N TYR A 120 -5.99 -9.47 -1.64
CA TYR A 120 -7.27 -9.63 -2.33
C TYR A 120 -7.82 -11.05 -2.23
N SER A 121 -6.96 -12.07 -2.39
CA SER A 121 -7.37 -13.47 -2.33
C SER A 121 -7.64 -13.98 -0.91
N LEU A 122 -7.27 -13.21 0.13
CA LEU A 122 -7.48 -13.58 1.53
C LEU A 122 -8.96 -13.79 1.89
N CYS A 123 -9.86 -12.99 1.32
CA CYS A 123 -11.30 -13.17 1.50
C CYS A 123 -11.79 -14.52 0.98
N PHE A 124 -11.27 -14.94 -0.17
CA PHE A 124 -11.63 -16.24 -0.76
C PHE A 124 -11.08 -17.38 0.10
N LEU A 125 -9.80 -17.32 0.49
CA LEU A 125 -9.19 -18.34 1.33
C LEU A 125 -9.93 -18.52 2.66
N THR A 126 -10.29 -17.42 3.32
CA THR A 126 -11.00 -17.49 4.61
C THR A 126 -12.43 -17.98 4.46
N HIS A 127 -13.09 -17.66 3.35
CA HIS A 127 -14.41 -18.22 3.04
C HIS A 127 -14.32 -19.73 2.73
N ASP A 128 -13.44 -20.13 1.82
CA ASP A 128 -13.36 -21.51 1.34
C ASP A 128 -12.90 -22.47 2.44
N ARG A 129 -11.89 -22.09 3.23
CA ARG A 129 -11.26 -22.98 4.21
C ARG A 129 -11.91 -22.95 5.58
N PHE A 130 -12.29 -21.76 6.05
CA PHE A 130 -12.81 -21.57 7.40
C PHE A 130 -14.31 -21.28 7.42
N GLN A 131 -14.96 -21.20 6.25
CA GLN A 131 -16.37 -20.85 6.10
C GLN A 131 -16.72 -19.54 6.84
N TYR A 132 -15.79 -18.56 6.80
CA TYR A 132 -16.01 -17.30 7.48
C TYR A 132 -17.16 -16.54 6.87
N SER A 133 -18.10 -16.17 7.72
CA SER A 133 -19.15 -15.22 7.38
C SER A 133 -18.56 -13.82 7.15
N ARG A 134 -19.32 -12.95 6.50
CA ARG A 134 -18.92 -11.54 6.26
C ARG A 134 -18.54 -10.82 7.56
N MET A 135 -19.26 -11.10 8.66
CA MET A 135 -18.94 -10.54 9.98
C MET A 135 -17.61 -11.06 10.52
N GLN A 136 -17.33 -12.33 10.36
CA GLN A 136 -16.06 -12.91 10.81
C GLN A 136 -14.88 -12.35 10.00
N GLN A 137 -15.05 -12.15 8.70
CA GLN A 137 -14.07 -11.46 7.86
C GLN A 137 -13.90 -10.00 8.30
N GLY A 138 -14.99 -9.29 8.58
CA GLY A 138 -14.93 -7.92 9.12
C GLY A 138 -14.16 -7.84 10.44
N LYS A 139 -14.42 -8.77 11.39
CA LYS A 139 -13.67 -8.87 12.65
C LYS A 139 -12.19 -9.18 12.42
N MET A 140 -11.88 -10.06 11.47
CA MET A 140 -10.50 -10.38 11.09
C MET A 140 -9.75 -9.12 10.59
N TYR A 141 -10.34 -8.37 9.67
CA TYR A 141 -9.73 -7.14 9.17
C TYR A 141 -9.64 -6.04 10.25
N PHE A 142 -10.62 -5.99 11.16
CA PHE A 142 -10.56 -5.10 12.32
C PHE A 142 -9.34 -5.39 13.20
N VAL A 143 -9.08 -6.66 13.53
CA VAL A 143 -7.90 -7.06 14.32
C VAL A 143 -6.59 -6.70 13.60
N VAL A 144 -6.52 -6.97 12.30
CA VAL A 144 -5.37 -6.60 11.46
C VAL A 144 -5.17 -5.09 11.45
N GLY A 145 -6.23 -4.32 11.21
CA GLY A 145 -6.18 -2.85 11.21
C GLY A 145 -5.74 -2.28 12.54
N LEU A 146 -6.24 -2.82 13.67
CA LEU A 146 -5.83 -2.41 15.01
C LEU A 146 -4.35 -2.69 15.26
N ALA A 147 -3.86 -3.86 14.86
CA ALA A 147 -2.45 -4.21 14.94
C ALA A 147 -1.59 -3.27 14.08
N MET A 148 -2.02 -2.97 12.84
CA MET A 148 -1.34 -2.01 11.96
C MET A 148 -1.28 -0.61 12.59
N ALA A 149 -2.38 -0.12 13.16
CA ALA A 149 -2.44 1.19 13.81
C ALA A 149 -1.49 1.26 15.02
N ALA A 150 -1.46 0.21 15.84
CA ALA A 150 -0.55 0.11 16.98
C ALA A 150 0.93 0.11 16.53
N ILE A 151 1.26 -0.63 15.47
CA ILE A 151 2.62 -0.67 14.91
C ILE A 151 3.00 0.68 14.31
N GLN A 152 2.11 1.33 13.56
CA GLN A 152 2.39 2.63 12.96
C GLN A 152 2.54 3.74 14.00
N GLY A 153 1.63 3.82 14.97
CA GLY A 153 1.66 4.82 16.04
C GLY A 153 2.75 4.59 17.08
N GLY A 154 3.00 3.32 17.43
CA GLY A 154 3.96 2.96 18.49
C GLY A 154 5.38 2.78 17.97
N TYR A 155 5.58 2.03 16.90
CA TYR A 155 6.90 1.63 16.43
C TYR A 155 7.41 2.52 15.28
N VAL A 156 6.62 2.67 14.21
CA VAL A 156 7.07 3.39 13.00
C VAL A 156 7.32 4.87 13.28
N HIS A 157 6.48 5.49 14.10
CA HIS A 157 6.65 6.89 14.49
C HIS A 157 7.97 7.15 15.25
N ARG A 158 8.51 6.13 15.91
CA ARG A 158 9.74 6.24 16.73
C ARG A 158 11.01 5.82 15.98
N ILE A 159 10.91 5.49 14.69
CA ILE A 159 12.08 5.09 13.90
C ILE A 159 13.02 6.28 13.72
N PRO A 160 14.29 6.17 14.17
CA PRO A 160 15.27 7.23 13.96
C PRO A 160 15.54 7.46 12.46
N PRO A 161 15.76 8.73 12.05
CA PRO A 161 16.16 9.04 10.68
C PRO A 161 17.37 8.20 10.23
N GLY A 162 17.31 7.64 9.02
CA GLY A 162 18.36 6.78 8.45
C GLY A 162 18.17 5.28 8.72
N LYS A 163 17.26 4.86 9.60
CA LYS A 163 16.97 3.44 9.84
C LYS A 163 15.77 2.92 9.05
N GLU A 164 15.12 3.76 8.24
CA GLU A 164 13.90 3.40 7.52
C GLU A 164 14.08 2.19 6.61
N ILE A 165 15.21 2.12 5.89
CA ILE A 165 15.51 1.00 4.99
C ILE A 165 15.70 -0.32 5.76
N LYS A 166 16.33 -0.27 6.95
CA LYS A 166 16.49 -1.47 7.78
C LYS A 166 15.14 -2.00 8.27
N VAL A 167 14.25 -1.11 8.72
CA VAL A 167 12.90 -1.49 9.16
C VAL A 167 12.06 -1.97 7.99
N CYS A 168 12.15 -1.32 6.83
CA CYS A 168 11.52 -1.77 5.61
C CYS A 168 11.97 -3.19 5.23
N LEU A 169 13.27 -3.46 5.27
CA LEU A 169 13.81 -4.79 5.00
C LEU A 169 13.26 -5.84 5.96
N LEU A 170 13.21 -5.52 7.26
CA LEU A 170 12.60 -6.40 8.26
C LEU A 170 11.14 -6.68 7.94
N GLY A 171 10.36 -5.65 7.57
CA GLY A 171 8.96 -5.81 7.17
C GLY A 171 8.80 -6.74 5.95
N ILE A 172 9.63 -6.56 4.89
CA ILE A 172 9.56 -7.41 3.70
C ILE A 172 10.01 -8.85 4.02
N VAL A 173 10.98 -9.05 4.90
CA VAL A 173 11.39 -10.40 5.34
C VAL A 173 10.28 -11.06 6.15
N THR A 174 9.56 -10.30 6.99
CA THR A 174 8.48 -10.82 7.84
C THR A 174 7.24 -11.22 7.03
N ILE A 175 6.97 -10.57 5.89
CA ILE A 175 5.79 -10.91 5.07
C ILE A 175 5.93 -12.27 4.38
N ILE A 176 7.15 -12.76 4.14
CA ILE A 176 7.39 -14.08 3.52
C ILE A 176 6.77 -15.20 4.37
N PRO A 177 7.20 -15.40 5.63
CA PRO A 177 6.59 -16.42 6.48
C PRO A 177 5.11 -16.13 6.76
N SER A 178 4.70 -14.86 6.81
CA SER A 178 3.31 -14.49 6.99
C SER A 178 2.40 -15.13 5.94
N PHE A 179 2.67 -14.90 4.67
CA PHE A 179 1.85 -15.45 3.59
C PHE A 179 1.95 -16.97 3.47
N ILE A 180 3.12 -17.55 3.72
CA ILE A 180 3.27 -19.01 3.75
C ILE A 180 2.39 -19.60 4.87
N ILE A 181 2.44 -19.04 6.08
CA ILE A 181 1.63 -19.48 7.21
C ILE A 181 0.14 -19.33 6.92
N ILE A 182 -0.29 -18.20 6.34
CA ILE A 182 -1.68 -17.99 5.93
C ILE A 182 -2.10 -19.05 4.90
N GLY A 183 -1.26 -19.30 3.89
CA GLY A 183 -1.54 -20.27 2.82
C GLY A 183 -1.70 -21.70 3.30
N ILE A 184 -0.93 -22.11 4.32
CA ILE A 184 -0.99 -23.47 4.89
C ILE A 184 -1.84 -23.56 6.16
N SER A 185 -2.47 -22.46 6.61
CA SER A 185 -3.25 -22.44 7.85
C SER A 185 -4.47 -23.36 7.79
N TRP A 186 -4.60 -24.25 8.77
CA TRP A 186 -5.75 -25.13 8.96
C TRP A 186 -6.59 -24.77 10.19
N THR A 187 -6.04 -23.95 11.07
CA THR A 187 -6.72 -23.51 12.27
C THR A 187 -6.83 -21.98 12.31
N PRO A 188 -7.91 -21.40 12.88
CA PRO A 188 -8.03 -19.96 13.06
C PRO A 188 -6.82 -19.34 13.78
N SER A 189 -6.29 -20.01 14.81
CA SER A 189 -5.12 -19.51 15.56
C SER A 189 -3.89 -19.34 14.66
N MET A 190 -3.62 -20.30 13.79
CA MET A 190 -2.51 -20.22 12.82
C MET A 190 -2.73 -19.10 11.81
N LEU A 191 -3.98 -18.94 11.33
CA LEU A 191 -4.35 -17.83 10.45
C LEU A 191 -4.08 -16.49 11.12
N TYR A 192 -4.56 -16.27 12.36
CA TYR A 192 -4.35 -15.01 13.06
C TYR A 192 -2.88 -14.74 13.37
N PHE A 193 -2.08 -15.77 13.65
CA PHE A 193 -0.63 -15.61 13.79
C PHE A 193 0.01 -15.10 12.48
N GLY A 194 -0.34 -15.70 11.34
CA GLY A 194 0.09 -15.19 10.03
C GLY A 194 -0.36 -13.75 9.78
N LEU A 195 -1.60 -13.42 10.14
CA LEU A 195 -2.15 -12.07 9.99
C LEU A 195 -1.47 -11.02 10.88
N LEU A 196 -0.96 -11.38 12.06
CA LEU A 196 -0.18 -10.47 12.89
C LEU A 196 1.18 -10.14 12.23
N LEU A 197 1.84 -11.12 11.63
CA LEU A 197 3.05 -10.89 10.84
C LEU A 197 2.75 -10.03 9.60
N TYR A 198 1.62 -10.27 8.94
CA TYR A 198 1.12 -9.45 7.85
C TYR A 198 0.89 -8.00 8.28
N ALA A 199 0.25 -7.79 9.43
CA ALA A 199 0.00 -6.46 9.97
C ALA A 199 1.31 -5.69 10.26
N PHE A 200 2.34 -6.39 10.75
CA PHE A 200 3.67 -5.80 10.94
C PHE A 200 4.29 -5.33 9.63
N ALA A 201 4.30 -6.18 8.61
CA ALA A 201 4.83 -5.83 7.30
C ALA A 201 4.05 -4.67 6.66
N SER A 202 2.72 -4.72 6.70
CA SER A 202 1.83 -3.68 6.17
C SER A 202 2.03 -2.34 6.87
N GLY A 203 2.18 -2.37 8.19
CA GLY A 203 2.38 -1.18 9.01
C GLY A 203 3.75 -0.52 8.81
N THR A 204 4.77 -1.26 8.36
CA THR A 204 6.16 -0.78 8.31
C THR A 204 6.65 -0.46 6.90
N VAL A 205 6.43 -1.32 5.91
CA VAL A 205 7.09 -1.24 4.60
C VAL A 205 6.71 0.02 3.84
N VAL A 206 5.42 0.27 3.63
CA VAL A 206 4.95 1.41 2.83
C VAL A 206 5.32 2.76 3.46
N PRO A 207 5.10 3.01 4.77
CA PRO A 207 5.50 4.26 5.39
C PRO A 207 7.03 4.49 5.33
N CYS A 208 7.83 3.44 5.60
CA CYS A 208 9.29 3.56 5.57
C CYS A 208 9.83 3.89 4.18
N LEU A 209 9.35 3.21 3.13
CA LEU A 209 9.75 3.51 1.75
C LEU A 209 9.30 4.91 1.32
N THR A 210 8.08 5.31 1.66
CA THR A 210 7.57 6.65 1.35
C THR A 210 8.39 7.73 2.06
N THR A 211 8.74 7.53 3.33
CA THR A 211 9.60 8.45 4.09
C THR A 211 11.00 8.51 3.49
N PHE A 212 11.57 7.38 3.10
CA PHE A 212 12.88 7.34 2.45
C PHE A 212 12.87 8.12 1.13
N VAL A 213 11.90 7.86 0.26
CA VAL A 213 11.77 8.52 -1.04
C VAL A 213 11.50 10.03 -0.90
N SER A 214 10.80 10.46 0.15
CA SER A 214 10.53 11.88 0.40
C SER A 214 11.75 12.72 0.75
N LYS A 215 12.89 12.08 1.02
CA LYS A 215 14.18 12.77 1.29
C LYS A 215 14.88 13.21 0.01
N TYR A 216 14.53 12.62 -1.13
CA TYR A 216 15.09 12.97 -2.44
C TYR A 216 14.37 14.15 -3.07
N GLY A 217 15.10 14.93 -3.83
CA GLY A 217 14.58 16.10 -4.56
C GLY A 217 14.40 17.35 -3.69
N GLY A 218 14.54 18.50 -4.33
CA GLY A 218 14.29 19.80 -3.72
C GLY A 218 12.79 20.04 -3.42
N PRO A 219 12.45 21.13 -2.72
CA PRO A 219 11.06 21.44 -2.33
C PRO A 219 10.07 21.42 -3.48
N THR A 220 10.51 21.80 -4.69
CA THR A 220 9.68 21.87 -5.90
C THR A 220 9.45 20.51 -6.56
N GLN A 221 10.26 19.49 -6.28
CA GLN A 221 10.22 18.17 -6.92
C GLN A 221 9.63 17.07 -6.05
N LYS A 222 9.53 17.29 -4.74
CA LYS A 222 8.99 16.30 -3.78
C LYS A 222 7.59 15.81 -4.18
N GLY A 223 6.73 16.72 -4.64
CA GLY A 223 5.39 16.37 -5.10
C GLY A 223 5.42 15.42 -6.30
N THR A 224 6.26 15.69 -7.29
CA THR A 224 6.43 14.85 -8.48
C THR A 224 6.96 13.47 -8.12
N ILE A 225 8.01 13.40 -7.29
CA ILE A 225 8.60 12.13 -6.85
C ILE A 225 7.59 11.28 -6.11
N LEU A 226 6.89 11.85 -5.14
CA LEU A 226 5.86 11.13 -4.37
C LEU A 226 4.64 10.77 -5.24
N GLY A 227 4.29 11.62 -6.21
CA GLY A 227 3.25 11.35 -7.19
C GLY A 227 3.58 10.11 -8.04
N ILE A 228 4.78 10.06 -8.63
CA ILE A 228 5.26 8.90 -9.39
C ILE A 228 5.28 7.64 -8.52
N PHE A 229 5.81 7.75 -7.30
CA PHE A 229 5.88 6.63 -6.37
C PHE A 229 4.49 6.06 -6.05
N ARG A 230 3.50 6.93 -5.81
CA ARG A 230 2.11 6.52 -5.57
C ARG A 230 1.44 5.94 -6.82
N SER A 231 1.74 6.47 -8.01
CA SER A 231 1.22 5.93 -9.28
C SER A 231 1.74 4.52 -9.54
N LEU A 232 3.03 4.25 -9.24
CA LEU A 232 3.59 2.89 -9.29
C LEU A 232 2.85 1.94 -8.33
N GLY A 233 2.55 2.42 -7.12
CA GLY A 233 1.76 1.65 -6.16
C GLY A 233 0.33 1.38 -6.61
N ALA A 234 -0.32 2.35 -7.27
CA ALA A 234 -1.66 2.17 -7.82
C ALA A 234 -1.66 1.16 -8.97
N LEU A 235 -0.68 1.23 -9.88
CA LEU A 235 -0.49 0.27 -10.96
C LEU A 235 -0.28 -1.17 -10.41
N ALA A 236 0.58 -1.32 -9.41
CA ALA A 236 0.82 -2.59 -8.75
C ALA A 236 -0.45 -3.19 -8.14
N ARG A 237 -1.25 -2.35 -7.45
CA ARG A 237 -2.53 -2.76 -6.86
C ARG A 237 -3.62 -3.08 -7.89
N ALA A 238 -3.55 -2.53 -9.07
CA ALA A 238 -4.45 -2.88 -10.16
C ALA A 238 -4.10 -4.24 -10.78
N LEU A 239 -2.81 -4.53 -10.95
CA LEU A 239 -2.34 -5.77 -11.58
C LEU A 239 -2.29 -6.95 -10.60
N GLY A 240 -1.95 -6.70 -9.33
CA GLY A 240 -1.76 -7.74 -8.33
C GLY A 240 -2.95 -8.68 -8.14
N PRO A 241 -4.16 -8.16 -7.90
CA PRO A 241 -5.37 -8.98 -7.76
C PRO A 241 -5.66 -9.86 -8.98
N PHE A 242 -5.44 -9.34 -10.19
CA PHE A 242 -5.63 -10.10 -11.41
C PHE A 242 -4.68 -11.31 -11.49
N LEU A 243 -3.38 -11.09 -11.24
CA LEU A 243 -2.38 -12.15 -11.25
C LEU A 243 -2.64 -13.18 -10.15
N SER A 244 -2.89 -12.72 -8.94
CA SER A 244 -3.14 -13.61 -7.81
C SER A 244 -4.42 -14.42 -7.97
N ALA A 245 -5.50 -13.80 -8.42
CA ALA A 245 -6.75 -14.52 -8.68
C ALA A 245 -6.56 -15.60 -9.75
N THR A 246 -5.84 -15.32 -10.82
CA THR A 246 -5.54 -16.31 -11.87
C THR A 246 -4.80 -17.51 -11.28
N VAL A 247 -3.74 -17.28 -10.50
CA VAL A 247 -2.97 -18.37 -9.87
C VAL A 247 -3.81 -19.11 -8.81
N TYR A 248 -4.61 -18.39 -8.03
CA TYR A 248 -5.47 -18.94 -6.98
C TYR A 248 -6.47 -19.94 -7.55
N TRP A 249 -7.17 -19.57 -8.63
CA TRP A 249 -8.18 -20.43 -9.24
C TRP A 249 -7.59 -21.55 -10.11
N TRP A 250 -6.39 -21.35 -10.67
CA TRP A 250 -5.72 -22.36 -11.50
C TRP A 250 -4.94 -23.39 -10.67
N ALA A 251 -4.16 -22.95 -9.69
CA ALA A 251 -3.23 -23.79 -8.92
C ALA A 251 -3.66 -24.04 -7.48
N GLY A 252 -4.72 -23.39 -7.03
CA GLY A 252 -5.26 -23.46 -5.67
C GLY A 252 -4.62 -22.49 -4.68
N PRO A 253 -5.28 -22.32 -3.50
CA PRO A 253 -4.88 -21.32 -2.51
C PRO A 253 -3.48 -21.55 -1.93
N VAL A 254 -3.14 -22.79 -1.57
CA VAL A 254 -1.85 -23.11 -0.95
C VAL A 254 -0.69 -22.74 -1.87
N VAL A 255 -0.78 -23.14 -3.14
CA VAL A 255 0.25 -22.87 -4.14
C VAL A 255 0.38 -21.37 -4.40
N CYS A 256 -0.75 -20.68 -4.53
CA CYS A 256 -0.78 -19.21 -4.73
C CYS A 256 -0.05 -18.48 -3.60
N TYR A 257 -0.33 -18.83 -2.34
CA TYR A 257 0.27 -18.17 -1.18
C TYR A 257 1.74 -18.53 -0.97
N ILE A 258 2.14 -19.78 -1.22
CA ILE A 258 3.54 -20.20 -1.12
C ILE A 258 4.37 -19.52 -2.21
N ILE A 259 3.94 -19.61 -3.46
CA ILE A 259 4.66 -18.99 -4.58
C ILE A 259 4.70 -17.47 -4.42
N GLY A 260 3.55 -16.85 -4.14
CA GLY A 260 3.48 -15.41 -3.90
C GLY A 260 4.33 -14.95 -2.72
N GLY A 261 4.33 -15.71 -1.62
CA GLY A 261 5.22 -15.48 -0.47
C GLY A 261 6.71 -15.56 -0.85
N CYS A 262 7.10 -16.57 -1.63
CA CYS A 262 8.48 -16.74 -2.09
C CYS A 262 8.93 -15.63 -3.02
N PHE A 263 8.03 -15.05 -3.83
CA PHE A 263 8.39 -13.95 -4.72
C PHE A 263 8.84 -12.68 -3.97
N PHE A 264 8.47 -12.51 -2.70
CA PHE A 264 8.99 -11.41 -1.87
C PHE A 264 10.51 -11.50 -1.60
N VAL A 265 11.14 -12.63 -1.89
CA VAL A 265 12.60 -12.74 -1.85
C VAL A 265 13.26 -11.79 -2.85
N ILE A 266 12.60 -11.50 -3.99
CA ILE A 266 13.11 -10.58 -5.00
C ILE A 266 13.29 -9.16 -4.43
N PRO A 267 12.24 -8.49 -3.89
CA PRO A 267 12.41 -7.18 -3.26
C PRO A 267 13.33 -7.21 -2.03
N VAL A 268 13.45 -8.33 -1.29
CA VAL A 268 14.44 -8.45 -0.20
C VAL A 268 15.86 -8.34 -0.75
N ILE A 269 16.19 -9.10 -1.80
CA ILE A 269 17.54 -9.09 -2.40
C ILE A 269 17.86 -7.69 -2.95
N LEU A 270 16.91 -7.10 -3.70
CA LEU A 270 17.09 -5.77 -4.27
C LEU A 270 17.30 -4.70 -3.20
N LEU A 271 16.52 -4.75 -2.12
CA LEU A 271 16.64 -3.78 -1.02
C LEU A 271 17.93 -3.97 -0.24
N ARG A 272 18.37 -5.20 -0.01
CA ARG A 272 19.68 -5.50 0.60
C ARG A 272 20.84 -4.95 -0.23
N ASN A 273 20.80 -5.14 -1.54
CA ASN A 273 21.84 -4.64 -2.44
C ASN A 273 21.86 -3.10 -2.44
N MET A 274 20.68 -2.47 -2.45
CA MET A 274 20.56 -1.02 -2.33
C MET A 274 21.11 -0.53 -0.98
N GLN A 275 20.81 -1.19 0.12
CA GLN A 275 21.29 -0.84 1.46
C GLN A 275 22.82 -0.91 1.54
N LYS A 276 23.45 -1.96 0.99
CA LYS A 276 24.92 -2.10 0.95
C LYS A 276 25.57 -0.96 0.16
N CYS A 277 24.97 -0.57 -0.96
CA CYS A 277 25.45 0.55 -1.77
C CYS A 277 25.37 1.89 -1.03
N LEU A 278 24.33 2.09 -0.23
CA LEU A 278 24.14 3.29 0.59
C LEU A 278 25.03 3.33 1.83
N SER A 279 25.30 2.18 2.47
CA SER A 279 26.12 2.10 3.69
C SER A 279 27.63 2.18 3.45
N GLY A 280 28.10 1.95 2.23
CA GLY A 280 29.50 2.08 1.83
C GLY A 280 29.95 3.53 1.56
N GLN A 281 29.14 4.55 1.86
CA GLN A 281 29.44 5.94 1.59
C GLN A 281 29.34 6.81 2.84
N PRO A 282 30.28 7.78 3.06
CA PRO A 282 30.13 8.78 4.11
C PRO A 282 28.86 9.59 3.85
N GLN A 283 28.00 9.69 4.87
CA GLN A 283 26.77 10.48 4.83
C GLN A 283 27.15 11.96 4.79
N VAL A 284 27.05 12.58 3.63
CA VAL A 284 27.08 14.04 3.50
C VAL A 284 25.64 14.52 3.74
N TYR A 285 25.30 14.73 5.00
CA TYR A 285 24.14 15.52 5.39
C TYR A 285 24.64 16.96 5.58
N THR A 286 24.44 17.81 4.61
CA THR A 286 24.40 19.26 4.75
C THR A 286 22.99 19.75 4.54
#